data_c2151c49e3cf67357d28e01460b04c92
#
_entry.id   c2151c49e3cf67357d28e01460b04c92
#
_cell.length_a   1.000
_cell.length_b   1.000
_cell.length_c   1.000
_cell.angle_alpha   90.00
_cell.angle_beta   90.00
_cell.angle_gamma   90.00
#
_symmetry.space_group_name_H-M   'P 1'
#
loop_
_entity.id
_entity.type
_entity.pdbx_description
1 polymer ?
#
loop_
_entity_poly.entity_id
_entity_poly.type
_entity_poly.pdbx_seq_one_letter_code
_entity_poly.pdbx_strand_id
1 'polypeptide(L)'
;MQIANSAAPLGAQIIDLDLSKKLDDVTFRAIEEVLHDRGVIVFREQRLTEEEYIAFSRRFGELEIHVASQYLRPGYPEILIVSNIIENCRLIGLADAGQYWHSDLSYVANPSRCSLLYALEVPVRDGLVLGETMFASTAWAYDTLPEPMRTRLEGLTAIHRYGDRYRMQQAGGRPRRTQPRTAKESARCSSSGHPSSSRDRAQSAVR
;
A
#
# COMPACT_ATOMS: atom_id res chain seq x y z
N MET A 1 15.72 -19.89 1.45
CA MET A 1 14.36 -19.33 1.60
C MET A 1 13.55 -20.26 2.47
N GLN A 2 12.91 -19.71 3.50
CA GLN A 2 11.96 -20.41 4.38
C GLN A 2 10.63 -19.66 4.35
N ILE A 3 9.53 -20.37 4.58
CA ILE A 3 8.18 -19.81 4.58
C ILE A 3 7.57 -20.05 5.96
N ALA A 4 7.19 -18.97 6.63
CA ALA A 4 6.50 -19.01 7.91
C ALA A 4 5.07 -18.47 7.73
N ASN A 5 4.07 -19.35 7.73
CA ASN A 5 2.68 -18.98 7.62
C ASN A 5 2.20 -18.26 8.88
N SER A 6 1.39 -17.23 8.69
CA SER A 6 0.62 -16.61 9.78
C SER A 6 -0.38 -17.62 10.38
N ALA A 7 -0.70 -17.47 11.65
CA ALA A 7 -1.80 -18.21 12.29
C ALA A 7 -3.18 -17.80 11.73
N ALA A 8 -3.30 -16.63 11.08
CA ALA A 8 -4.50 -16.17 10.43
C ALA A 8 -4.72 -16.88 9.07
N PRO A 9 -5.94 -16.85 8.51
CA PRO A 9 -6.24 -17.44 7.20
C PRO A 9 -5.44 -16.82 6.04
N LEU A 10 -4.85 -15.65 6.23
CA LEU A 10 -4.01 -14.97 5.25
C LEU A 10 -2.67 -14.57 5.88
N GLY A 11 -1.70 -14.32 5.01
CA GLY A 11 -0.38 -13.84 5.38
C GLY A 11 0.65 -14.94 5.55
N ALA A 12 1.84 -14.71 5.00
CA ALA A 12 3.06 -15.48 5.21
C ALA A 12 4.28 -14.56 5.23
N GLN A 13 5.30 -14.97 5.98
CA GLN A 13 6.61 -14.33 5.94
C GLN A 13 7.57 -15.19 5.16
N ILE A 14 8.31 -14.58 4.23
CA ILE A 14 9.42 -15.23 3.53
C ILE A 14 10.72 -14.80 4.20
N ILE A 15 11.48 -15.77 4.66
CA ILE A 15 12.69 -15.61 5.47
C ILE A 15 13.91 -16.09 4.66
N ASP A 16 15.07 -15.54 4.95
CA ASP A 16 16.35 -15.90 4.32
C ASP A 16 16.32 -15.70 2.79
N LEU A 17 15.78 -14.58 2.35
CA LEU A 17 15.79 -14.17 0.96
C LEU A 17 16.18 -12.70 0.85
N ASP A 18 17.14 -12.42 -0.02
CA ASP A 18 17.63 -11.08 -0.34
C ASP A 18 17.11 -10.67 -1.72
N LEU A 19 16.16 -9.73 -1.75
CA LEU A 19 15.50 -9.27 -2.97
C LEU A 19 16.36 -8.31 -3.79
N SER A 20 17.50 -7.83 -3.28
CA SER A 20 18.47 -7.05 -4.06
C SER A 20 19.19 -7.93 -5.10
N LYS A 21 19.15 -9.26 -4.92
CA LYS A 21 19.77 -10.22 -5.83
C LYS A 21 18.78 -10.72 -6.86
N LYS A 22 19.30 -11.04 -8.02
CA LYS A 22 18.49 -11.68 -9.07
C LYS A 22 18.04 -13.05 -8.58
N LEU A 23 16.73 -13.23 -8.46
CA LEU A 23 16.12 -14.52 -8.13
C LEU A 23 16.00 -15.40 -9.37
N ASP A 24 16.27 -16.69 -9.20
CA ASP A 24 15.95 -17.69 -10.21
C ASP A 24 14.43 -17.91 -10.34
N ASP A 25 14.01 -18.55 -11.42
CA ASP A 25 12.60 -18.73 -11.72
C ASP A 25 11.91 -19.76 -10.81
N VAL A 26 12.66 -20.68 -10.22
CA VAL A 26 12.12 -21.67 -9.28
C VAL A 26 11.78 -20.98 -7.97
N THR A 27 12.71 -20.20 -7.44
CA THR A 27 12.50 -19.39 -6.22
C THR A 27 11.35 -18.39 -6.42
N PHE A 28 11.28 -17.72 -7.56
CA PHE A 28 10.20 -16.76 -7.81
C PHE A 28 8.84 -17.44 -7.92
N ARG A 29 8.72 -18.58 -8.59
CA ARG A 29 7.46 -19.35 -8.66
C ARG A 29 6.98 -19.76 -7.27
N ALA A 30 7.87 -20.20 -6.40
CA ALA A 30 7.53 -20.52 -5.02
C ALA A 30 6.97 -19.29 -4.25
N ILE A 31 7.51 -18.09 -4.52
CA ILE A 31 6.97 -16.83 -3.96
C ILE A 31 5.54 -16.58 -4.49
N GLU A 32 5.31 -16.76 -5.78
CA GLU A 32 3.99 -16.58 -6.39
C GLU A 32 2.96 -17.58 -5.83
N GLU A 33 3.34 -18.83 -5.66
CA GLU A 33 2.49 -19.86 -5.06
C GLU A 33 2.07 -19.48 -3.63
N VAL A 34 3.02 -19.01 -2.81
CA VAL A 34 2.73 -18.53 -1.46
C VAL A 34 1.83 -17.30 -1.49
N LEU A 35 2.05 -16.36 -2.42
CA LEU A 35 1.17 -15.21 -2.57
C LEU A 35 -0.26 -15.60 -2.95
N HIS A 36 -0.42 -16.57 -3.86
CA HIS A 36 -1.75 -17.05 -4.26
C HIS A 36 -2.46 -17.79 -3.11
N ASP A 37 -1.73 -18.60 -2.35
CA ASP A 37 -2.29 -19.34 -1.22
C ASP A 37 -2.63 -18.43 -0.03
N ARG A 38 -1.72 -17.49 0.30
CA ARG A 38 -1.79 -16.70 1.52
C ARG A 38 -2.29 -15.26 1.34
N GLY A 39 -2.44 -14.80 0.09
CA GLY A 39 -2.94 -13.46 -0.27
C GLY A 39 -2.03 -12.29 0.12
N VAL A 40 -1.19 -12.43 1.13
CA VAL A 40 -0.23 -11.42 1.58
C VAL A 40 1.09 -12.10 1.94
N ILE A 41 2.20 -11.56 1.45
CA ILE A 41 3.54 -12.01 1.83
C ILE A 41 4.37 -10.85 2.35
N VAL A 42 5.23 -11.12 3.32
CA VAL A 42 6.09 -10.12 3.94
C VAL A 42 7.55 -10.58 3.85
N PHE A 43 8.39 -9.69 3.36
CA PHE A 43 9.84 -9.84 3.39
C PHE A 43 10.39 -8.84 4.41
N ARG A 44 11.09 -9.32 5.43
CA ARG A 44 11.68 -8.47 6.46
C ARG A 44 13.09 -8.03 6.08
N GLU A 45 13.53 -6.89 6.64
CA GLU A 45 14.92 -6.42 6.62
C GLU A 45 15.50 -6.25 5.20
N GLN A 46 14.66 -5.98 4.21
CA GLN A 46 15.11 -5.73 2.85
C GLN A 46 15.71 -4.32 2.74
N ARG A 47 16.79 -4.21 1.95
CA ARG A 47 17.41 -2.94 1.60
C ARG A 47 17.58 -2.91 0.09
N LEU A 48 16.69 -2.20 -0.57
CA LEU A 48 16.60 -2.16 -2.04
C LEU A 48 16.82 -0.74 -2.53
N THR A 49 17.55 -0.60 -3.63
CA THR A 49 17.49 0.60 -4.47
C THR A 49 16.16 0.64 -5.21
N GLU A 50 15.83 1.79 -5.80
CA GLU A 50 14.64 1.93 -6.63
C GLU A 50 14.66 0.96 -7.82
N GLU A 51 15.83 0.76 -8.45
CA GLU A 51 15.99 -0.16 -9.58
C GLU A 51 15.76 -1.62 -9.16
N GLU A 52 16.31 -2.04 -8.02
CA GLU A 52 16.12 -3.41 -7.49
C GLU A 52 14.65 -3.65 -7.12
N TYR A 53 14.01 -2.66 -6.50
CA TYR A 53 12.61 -2.74 -6.17
C TYR A 53 11.72 -2.85 -7.41
N ILE A 54 11.98 -2.04 -8.45
CA ILE A 54 11.29 -2.11 -9.74
C ILE A 54 11.57 -3.45 -10.43
N ALA A 55 12.83 -3.90 -10.44
CA ALA A 55 13.21 -5.17 -11.08
C ALA A 55 12.51 -6.37 -10.45
N PHE A 56 12.42 -6.41 -9.11
CA PHE A 56 11.65 -7.43 -8.40
C PHE A 56 10.16 -7.33 -8.71
N SER A 57 9.61 -6.13 -8.69
CA SER A 57 8.18 -5.88 -8.94
C SER A 57 7.76 -6.31 -10.35
N ARG A 58 8.59 -6.09 -11.36
CA ARG A 58 8.34 -6.50 -12.75
C ARG A 58 8.24 -8.02 -12.94
N ARG A 59 8.72 -8.80 -11.99
CA ARG A 59 8.54 -10.26 -12.03
C ARG A 59 7.07 -10.67 -11.91
N PHE A 60 6.22 -9.85 -11.26
CA PHE A 60 4.79 -10.11 -11.12
C PHE A 60 3.97 -9.66 -12.34
N GLY A 61 4.53 -8.85 -13.22
CA GLY A 61 3.89 -8.34 -14.42
C GLY A 61 4.33 -6.94 -14.80
N GLU A 62 3.59 -6.34 -15.73
CA GLU A 62 3.79 -4.95 -16.14
C GLU A 62 3.41 -4.01 -15.01
N LEU A 63 4.24 -2.99 -14.77
CA LEU A 63 4.02 -2.03 -13.69
C LEU A 63 3.10 -0.91 -14.16
N GLU A 64 2.17 -0.55 -13.31
CA GLU A 64 1.23 0.53 -13.57
C GLU A 64 1.74 1.87 -13.04
N ILE A 65 1.54 2.93 -13.80
CA ILE A 65 1.81 4.30 -13.38
C ILE A 65 0.55 4.88 -12.76
N HIS A 66 0.63 5.24 -11.47
CA HIS A 66 -0.52 5.72 -10.73
C HIS A 66 -0.99 7.10 -11.20
N VAL A 67 -2.32 7.31 -11.22
CA VAL A 67 -2.95 8.57 -11.68
C VAL A 67 -2.59 9.81 -10.85
N ALA A 68 -2.17 9.65 -9.59
CA ALA A 68 -1.71 10.73 -8.72
C ALA A 68 -0.25 11.12 -9.04
N SER A 69 -0.02 11.61 -10.26
CA SER A 69 1.31 11.86 -10.82
C SER A 69 2.19 12.81 -9.98
N GLN A 70 1.59 13.70 -9.18
CA GLN A 70 2.30 14.61 -8.30
C GLN A 70 3.02 13.93 -7.11
N TYR A 71 2.74 12.65 -6.84
CA TYR A 71 3.32 11.86 -5.77
C TYR A 71 4.20 10.71 -6.28
N LEU A 72 4.47 10.68 -7.58
CA LEU A 72 5.39 9.70 -8.15
C LEU A 72 6.84 10.06 -7.80
N ARG A 73 7.66 9.03 -7.63
CA ARG A 73 9.09 9.22 -7.35
C ARG A 73 9.78 9.86 -8.56
N PRO A 74 10.48 10.99 -8.40
CA PRO A 74 11.24 11.57 -9.51
C PRO A 74 12.26 10.59 -10.08
N GLY A 75 12.21 10.37 -11.40
CA GLY A 75 13.05 9.40 -12.11
C GLY A 75 12.52 7.97 -12.14
N TYR A 76 11.52 7.64 -11.32
CA TYR A 76 10.93 6.29 -11.21
C TYR A 76 9.39 6.39 -11.15
N PRO A 77 8.73 6.64 -12.29
CA PRO A 77 7.28 6.90 -12.33
C PRO A 77 6.42 5.71 -11.89
N GLU A 78 6.98 4.52 -11.85
CA GLU A 78 6.31 3.31 -11.35
C GLU A 78 6.17 3.30 -9.82
N ILE A 79 6.90 4.18 -9.11
CA ILE A 79 6.90 4.26 -7.65
C ILE A 79 6.01 5.41 -7.19
N LEU A 80 4.94 5.07 -6.46
CA LEU A 80 4.10 6.03 -5.75
C LEU A 80 4.64 6.23 -4.33
N ILE A 81 4.89 7.47 -3.93
CA ILE A 81 5.30 7.80 -2.56
C ILE A 81 4.05 7.91 -1.67
N VAL A 82 3.99 7.10 -0.62
CA VAL A 82 3.00 7.20 0.45
C VAL A 82 3.68 7.80 1.68
N SER A 83 3.32 9.05 2.03
CA SER A 83 4.01 9.80 3.09
C SER A 83 3.20 10.99 3.56
N ASN A 84 3.30 11.30 4.85
CA ASN A 84 2.75 12.52 5.46
C ASN A 84 3.84 13.60 5.68
N ILE A 85 5.03 13.41 5.16
CA ILE A 85 6.14 14.37 5.27
C ILE A 85 5.84 15.62 4.42
N ILE A 86 6.16 16.77 4.99
CA ILE A 86 6.07 18.06 4.31
C ILE A 86 7.49 18.60 4.08
N GLU A 87 7.87 18.75 2.82
CA GLU A 87 9.09 19.42 2.40
C GLU A 87 8.75 20.67 1.58
N ASN A 88 9.44 21.78 1.81
CA ASN A 88 9.19 23.04 1.12
C ASN A 88 7.70 23.42 1.07
N CYS A 89 6.98 23.22 2.19
CA CYS A 89 5.55 23.49 2.35
C CYS A 89 4.63 22.62 1.46
N ARG A 90 5.08 21.48 0.95
CA ARG A 90 4.30 20.54 0.14
C ARG A 90 4.43 19.13 0.69
N LEU A 91 3.36 18.37 0.62
CA LEU A 91 3.43 16.93 0.86
C LEU A 91 4.29 16.28 -0.23
N ILE A 92 5.25 15.45 0.18
CA ILE A 92 6.09 14.70 -0.76
C ILE A 92 5.42 13.42 -1.26
N GLY A 93 4.35 12.97 -0.60
CA GLY A 93 3.64 11.74 -0.90
C GLY A 93 2.15 11.84 -0.64
N LEU A 94 1.45 10.75 -0.94
CA LEU A 94 0.03 10.58 -0.67
C LEU A 94 -0.17 10.29 0.83
N ALA A 95 -0.64 11.27 1.59
CA ALA A 95 -0.70 11.21 3.04
C ALA A 95 -1.91 10.43 3.59
N ASP A 96 -2.95 10.26 2.80
CA ASP A 96 -4.24 9.68 3.21
C ASP A 96 -4.55 8.34 2.53
N ALA A 97 -3.53 7.63 2.05
CA ALA A 97 -3.69 6.30 1.48
C ALA A 97 -4.19 5.30 2.54
N GLY A 98 -5.10 4.42 2.14
CA GLY A 98 -5.49 3.27 2.96
C GLY A 98 -6.38 3.55 4.17
N GLN A 99 -7.08 4.68 4.24
CA GLN A 99 -7.93 5.02 5.39
C GLN A 99 -9.25 4.22 5.50
N TYR A 100 -9.54 3.33 4.57
CA TYR A 100 -10.76 2.51 4.52
C TYR A 100 -10.47 1.20 3.80
N TRP A 101 -11.29 0.19 4.05
CA TRP A 101 -11.19 -1.09 3.37
C TRP A 101 -11.46 -0.95 1.87
N HIS A 102 -10.56 -1.43 1.04
CA HIS A 102 -10.66 -1.38 -0.42
C HIS A 102 -9.79 -2.46 -1.06
N SER A 103 -10.03 -2.74 -2.32
CA SER A 103 -9.10 -3.43 -3.20
C SER A 103 -8.51 -2.41 -4.16
N ASP A 104 -7.20 -2.47 -4.38
CA ASP A 104 -6.53 -1.55 -5.30
C ASP A 104 -7.04 -1.74 -6.72
N LEU A 105 -7.26 -0.60 -7.41
CA LEU A 105 -7.64 -0.54 -8.82
C LEU A 105 -8.83 -1.41 -9.24
N SER A 106 -9.71 -1.78 -8.30
CA SER A 106 -10.89 -2.60 -8.58
C SER A 106 -11.88 -1.98 -9.59
N TYR A 107 -11.71 -0.69 -9.92
CA TYR A 107 -12.57 0.08 -10.82
C TYR A 107 -12.06 0.13 -12.28
N VAL A 108 -10.89 -0.45 -12.58
CA VAL A 108 -10.36 -0.55 -13.95
C VAL A 108 -10.70 -1.91 -14.56
N ALA A 109 -10.69 -1.98 -15.90
CA ALA A 109 -11.04 -3.22 -16.61
C ALA A 109 -10.08 -4.38 -16.31
N ASN A 110 -8.80 -4.07 -16.13
CA ASN A 110 -7.76 -5.03 -15.74
C ASN A 110 -7.16 -4.59 -14.40
N PRO A 111 -7.71 -5.02 -13.26
CA PRO A 111 -7.16 -4.68 -11.95
C PRO A 111 -5.73 -5.17 -11.78
N SER A 112 -4.94 -4.48 -10.97
CA SER A 112 -3.60 -4.94 -10.61
C SER A 112 -3.64 -6.31 -9.97
N ARG A 113 -2.72 -7.19 -10.39
CA ARG A 113 -2.57 -8.54 -9.84
C ARG A 113 -2.18 -8.51 -8.36
N CYS A 114 -1.30 -7.60 -8.00
CA CYS A 114 -0.87 -7.36 -6.63
C CYS A 114 -0.33 -5.93 -6.49
N SER A 115 -0.18 -5.47 -5.25
CA SER A 115 0.51 -4.23 -4.91
C SER A 115 1.71 -4.58 -4.04
N LEU A 116 2.85 -3.96 -4.31
CA LEU A 116 4.04 -4.08 -3.49
C LEU A 116 4.19 -2.79 -2.66
N LEU A 117 4.46 -2.95 -1.37
CA LEU A 117 4.69 -1.84 -0.47
C LEU A 117 6.06 -1.99 0.19
N TYR A 118 6.94 -1.03 -0.03
CA TYR A 118 8.27 -1.00 0.56
C TYR A 118 8.34 0.09 1.63
N ALA A 119 8.47 -0.31 2.90
CA ALA A 119 8.56 0.59 4.02
C ALA A 119 10.00 1.07 4.19
N LEU A 120 10.25 2.36 3.91
CA LEU A 120 11.54 3.02 4.15
C LEU A 120 11.72 3.37 5.62
N GLU A 121 10.63 3.75 6.28
CA GLU A 121 10.59 4.00 7.71
C GLU A 121 9.22 3.62 8.28
N VAL A 122 9.25 2.96 9.43
CA VAL A 122 8.05 2.66 10.23
C VAL A 122 8.07 3.58 11.44
N PRO A 123 7.13 4.53 11.55
CA PRO A 123 7.12 5.47 12.67
C PRO A 123 6.77 4.75 13.99
N VAL A 124 7.47 5.15 15.05
CA VAL A 124 7.22 4.65 16.41
C VAL A 124 6.99 5.84 17.34
N ARG A 125 5.93 5.82 18.14
CA ARG A 125 5.64 6.82 19.15
C ARG A 125 5.29 6.14 20.47
N ASP A 126 5.98 6.53 21.54
CA ASP A 126 5.78 5.97 22.88
C ASP A 126 5.86 4.42 22.93
N GLY A 127 6.76 3.84 22.13
CA GLY A 127 6.94 2.39 21.99
C GLY A 127 5.89 1.70 21.09
N LEU A 128 4.92 2.44 20.55
CA LEU A 128 3.90 1.90 19.65
C LEU A 128 4.31 2.12 18.19
N VAL A 129 4.27 1.06 17.41
CA VAL A 129 4.42 1.11 15.96
C VAL A 129 3.17 1.76 15.36
N LEU A 130 3.36 2.69 14.43
CA LEU A 130 2.29 3.42 13.76
C LEU A 130 2.30 3.13 12.26
N GLY A 131 1.15 3.37 11.61
CA GLY A 131 1.02 3.21 10.15
C GLY A 131 0.91 1.75 9.72
N GLU A 132 0.37 0.88 10.57
CA GLU A 132 0.12 -0.52 10.23
C GLU A 132 -0.84 -0.65 9.04
N THR A 133 -0.54 -1.58 8.14
CA THR A 133 -1.44 -1.97 7.06
C THR A 133 -2.20 -3.24 7.48
N MET A 134 -3.52 -3.14 7.48
CA MET A 134 -4.39 -4.28 7.78
C MET A 134 -4.92 -4.89 6.49
N PHE A 135 -5.02 -6.22 6.47
CA PHE A 135 -5.54 -6.98 5.35
C PHE A 135 -6.71 -7.88 5.79
N ALA A 136 -7.64 -8.11 4.88
CA ALA A 136 -8.74 -9.05 5.06
C ALA A 136 -8.92 -9.91 3.80
N SER A 137 -9.13 -11.21 3.99
CA SER A 137 -9.39 -12.14 2.90
C SER A 137 -10.89 -12.17 2.58
N THR A 138 -11.25 -11.70 1.39
CA THR A 138 -12.64 -11.80 0.90
C THR A 138 -13.01 -13.24 0.54
N ALA A 139 -12.05 -14.06 0.09
CA ALA A 139 -12.25 -15.48 -0.16
C ALA A 139 -12.63 -16.21 1.14
N TRP A 140 -11.81 -16.05 2.18
CA TRP A 140 -12.09 -16.68 3.49
C TRP A 140 -13.39 -16.14 4.10
N ALA A 141 -13.68 -14.84 3.95
CA ALA A 141 -14.95 -14.28 4.40
C ALA A 141 -16.14 -14.93 3.70
N TYR A 142 -16.06 -15.17 2.38
CA TYR A 142 -17.09 -15.85 1.62
C TYR A 142 -17.25 -17.32 2.06
N ASP A 143 -16.15 -18.05 2.22
CA ASP A 143 -16.15 -19.48 2.60
C ASP A 143 -16.75 -19.72 3.99
N THR A 144 -16.62 -18.73 4.88
CA THR A 144 -17.16 -18.78 6.25
C THR A 144 -18.59 -18.24 6.39
N LEU A 145 -19.20 -17.75 5.30
CA LEU A 145 -20.59 -17.31 5.33
C LEU A 145 -21.56 -18.48 5.57
N PRO A 146 -22.63 -18.26 6.33
CA PRO A 146 -23.74 -19.21 6.40
C PRO A 146 -24.33 -19.47 5.01
N GLU A 147 -24.74 -20.73 4.76
CA GLU A 147 -25.29 -21.16 3.47
C GLU A 147 -26.40 -20.25 2.89
N PRO A 148 -27.39 -19.76 3.69
CA PRO A 148 -28.40 -18.86 3.16
C PRO A 148 -27.83 -17.54 2.62
N MET A 149 -26.70 -17.08 3.19
CA MET A 149 -26.05 -15.86 2.73
C MET A 149 -25.25 -16.11 1.45
N ARG A 150 -24.53 -17.24 1.34
CA ARG A 150 -23.83 -17.64 0.11
C ARG A 150 -24.81 -17.75 -1.05
N THR A 151 -25.91 -18.48 -0.88
CA THR A 151 -26.97 -18.59 -1.88
C THR A 151 -27.52 -17.23 -2.31
N ARG A 152 -27.72 -16.31 -1.35
CA ARG A 152 -28.17 -14.94 -1.66
C ARG A 152 -27.18 -14.14 -2.49
N LEU A 153 -25.88 -14.41 -2.36
CA LEU A 153 -24.82 -13.70 -3.08
C LEU A 153 -24.54 -14.29 -4.46
N GLU A 154 -24.96 -15.52 -4.71
CA GLU A 154 -24.79 -16.18 -6.01
C GLU A 154 -25.42 -15.36 -7.14
N GLY A 155 -24.66 -15.16 -8.22
CA GLY A 155 -25.10 -14.42 -9.40
C GLY A 155 -25.14 -12.89 -9.22
N LEU A 156 -24.86 -12.36 -8.02
CA LEU A 156 -24.76 -10.92 -7.84
C LEU A 156 -23.46 -10.39 -8.44
N THR A 157 -23.54 -9.18 -8.97
CA THR A 157 -22.37 -8.43 -9.48
C THR A 157 -22.24 -7.10 -8.76
N ALA A 158 -21.01 -6.62 -8.56
CA ALA A 158 -20.73 -5.33 -7.98
C ALA A 158 -20.14 -4.39 -9.03
N ILE A 159 -20.58 -3.14 -9.04
CA ILE A 159 -20.03 -2.10 -9.90
C ILE A 159 -19.03 -1.29 -9.07
N HIS A 160 -17.77 -1.32 -9.46
CA HIS A 160 -16.71 -0.53 -8.84
C HIS A 160 -16.48 0.75 -9.62
N ARG A 161 -16.52 1.92 -8.95
CA ARG A 161 -16.29 3.22 -9.56
C ARG A 161 -15.36 4.06 -8.70
N TYR A 162 -14.35 4.65 -9.30
CA TYR A 162 -13.40 5.54 -8.61
C TYR A 162 -14.09 6.69 -7.85
N GLY A 163 -15.15 7.28 -8.46
CA GLY A 163 -15.88 8.40 -7.87
C GLY A 163 -16.76 8.06 -6.67
N ASP A 164 -17.12 6.80 -6.45
CA ASP A 164 -18.02 6.38 -5.36
C ASP A 164 -17.35 6.55 -3.99
N ARG A 165 -16.02 6.50 -3.93
CA ARG A 165 -15.22 6.85 -2.76
C ARG A 165 -15.59 8.24 -2.19
N TYR A 166 -15.63 9.24 -3.05
CA TYR A 166 -15.94 10.61 -2.63
C TYR A 166 -17.38 10.77 -2.16
N ARG A 167 -18.31 10.06 -2.79
CA ARG A 167 -19.74 10.06 -2.40
C ARG A 167 -19.94 9.43 -1.03
N MET A 168 -19.29 8.30 -0.75
CA MET A 168 -19.38 7.64 0.55
C MET A 168 -18.77 8.48 1.67
N GLN A 169 -17.65 9.16 1.42
CA GLN A 169 -17.05 10.08 2.39
C GLN A 169 -17.96 11.28 2.68
N GLN A 170 -18.66 11.80 1.69
CA GLN A 170 -19.62 12.89 1.87
C GLN A 170 -20.88 12.44 2.60
N ALA A 171 -21.42 11.27 2.25
CA ALA A 171 -22.62 10.72 2.88
C ALA A 171 -22.40 10.31 4.35
N GLY A 172 -21.20 9.90 4.72
CA GLY A 172 -20.83 9.51 6.09
C GLY A 172 -20.57 10.68 7.05
N GLY A 173 -20.77 11.94 6.62
CA GLY A 173 -20.64 13.11 7.48
C GLY A 173 -19.25 13.37 8.06
N ARG A 174 -18.22 12.61 7.63
CA ARG A 174 -16.83 12.91 7.99
C ARG A 174 -16.31 13.96 7.01
N PRO A 175 -15.97 15.17 7.48
CA PRO A 175 -15.33 16.15 6.62
C PRO A 175 -14.04 15.51 6.09
N ARG A 176 -13.80 15.68 4.78
CA ARG A 176 -12.50 15.47 4.19
C ARG A 176 -11.49 16.15 5.12
N ARG A 177 -10.67 15.39 5.84
CA ARG A 177 -9.53 15.95 6.55
C ARG A 177 -8.48 16.34 5.52
N THR A 178 -8.78 17.36 4.72
CA THR A 178 -7.73 18.31 4.37
C THR A 178 -7.26 18.80 5.73
N GLN A 179 -6.11 18.34 6.18
CA GLN A 179 -5.54 18.87 7.41
C GLN A 179 -5.54 20.39 7.23
N PRO A 180 -6.28 21.15 8.04
CA PRO A 180 -6.10 22.59 8.02
C PRO A 180 -4.64 22.77 8.43
N ARG A 181 -3.85 23.38 7.58
CA ARG A 181 -2.60 23.95 8.01
C ARG A 181 -2.94 24.78 9.23
N THR A 182 -2.47 24.39 10.40
CA THR A 182 -2.68 25.25 11.56
C THR A 182 -2.06 26.60 11.23
N ALA A 183 -2.64 27.68 11.70
CA ALA A 183 -2.11 29.04 11.48
C ALA A 183 -0.61 29.12 11.86
N LYS A 184 -0.16 28.30 12.84
CA LYS A 184 1.24 28.12 13.23
C LYS A 184 2.11 27.44 12.17
N GLU A 185 1.59 26.47 11.41
CA GLU A 185 2.33 25.82 10.33
C GLU A 185 2.42 26.69 9.08
N SER A 186 1.37 27.44 8.76
CA SER A 186 1.42 28.47 7.72
C SER A 186 2.40 29.59 8.05
N ALA A 187 2.47 30.04 9.30
CA ALA A 187 3.42 31.05 9.75
C ALA A 187 4.89 30.56 9.70
N ARG A 188 5.14 29.26 10.05
CA ARG A 188 6.48 28.67 9.94
C ARG A 188 6.93 28.51 8.48
N CYS A 189 6.03 28.23 7.56
CA CYS A 189 6.34 28.13 6.14
C CYS A 189 6.67 29.48 5.49
N SER A 190 6.16 30.57 6.02
CA SER A 190 6.42 31.92 5.50
C SER A 190 7.66 32.58 6.11
N SER A 191 8.20 32.08 7.23
CA SER A 191 9.27 32.74 8.00
C SER A 191 10.61 32.01 8.05
N SER A 192 10.72 30.79 7.49
CA SER A 192 11.98 30.04 7.55
C SER A 192 12.39 29.46 6.21
N GLY A 193 13.45 30.03 5.66
CA GLY A 193 14.28 29.43 4.60
C GLY A 193 15.19 28.30 5.12
N HIS A 194 14.85 27.61 6.23
CA HIS A 194 15.60 26.49 6.77
C HIS A 194 14.72 25.25 6.88
N PRO A 195 15.19 24.07 6.45
CA PRO A 195 14.45 22.83 6.58
C PRO A 195 14.37 22.42 8.04
N SER A 196 13.16 22.45 8.62
CA SER A 196 12.93 21.84 9.94
C SER A 196 12.90 20.33 9.74
N SER A 197 13.86 19.62 10.30
CA SER A 197 13.93 18.18 10.36
C SER A 197 12.87 17.63 11.35
N SER A 198 11.66 17.40 10.89
CA SER A 198 10.71 16.56 11.59
C SER A 198 10.60 15.24 10.81
N ARG A 199 11.19 14.21 11.38
CA ARG A 199 11.44 12.92 10.75
C ARG A 199 10.23 11.99 10.91
N ASP A 200 9.22 12.17 10.06
CA ASP A 200 8.25 11.11 9.78
C ASP A 200 8.47 10.71 8.32
N ARG A 201 9.10 9.56 8.09
CA ARG A 201 9.62 9.17 6.77
C ARG A 201 8.65 8.29 5.97
N ALA A 202 8.92 8.21 4.68
CA ALA A 202 8.05 7.72 3.65
C ALA A 202 7.97 6.19 3.56
N GLN A 203 6.80 5.68 3.20
CA GLN A 203 6.64 4.37 2.57
C GLN A 203 6.54 4.56 1.07
N SER A 204 7.12 3.67 0.28
CA SER A 204 6.96 3.63 -1.16
C SER A 204 6.13 2.42 -1.58
N ALA A 205 5.22 2.62 -2.52
CA ALA A 205 4.40 1.55 -3.08
C ALA A 205 4.63 1.46 -4.59
N VAL A 206 4.82 0.24 -5.09
CA VAL A 206 4.76 -0.12 -6.50
C VAL A 206 3.48 -0.92 -6.73
N ARG A 207 2.76 -0.61 -7.79
CA ARG A 207 1.49 -1.25 -8.16
C ARG A 207 1.59 -1.95 -9.49
#